data_2927784c1ff744981d1af6441980c093
#
_entry.id   2927784c1ff744981d1af6441980c093
#
_cell.length_a   1.000
_cell.length_b   1.000
_cell.length_c   1.000
_cell.angle_alpha   90.00
_cell.angle_beta   90.00
_cell.angle_gamma   90.00
#
_symmetry.space_group_name_H-M   'P 1'
#
loop_
_entity.id
_entity.type
_entity.pdbx_description
1 polymer ?
#
loop_
_entity_poly.entity_id
_entity_poly.type
_entity_poly.pdbx_seq_one_letter_code
_entity_poly.pdbx_strand_id
1 'polypeptide(L)'
;LHNYGHLLLGCLFPPHFSLICRHQELNPRLPRHWMEQQLLGVTREQISCWMFRQWSLPDEVVSAIQSQHGGWGESRHACLGQLLYLCSRLLRQRGVGDLPCDLIDPQLYVALQIDEAEVALRLDELIENSETLDQLAQSLGR
;
A
#
# COMPACT_ATOMS: atom_id res chain seq x y z
N LEU A 1 -4.21 -4.83 5.92
CA LEU A 1 -4.16 -3.67 6.85
C LEU A 1 -3.63 -2.40 6.17
N HIS A 2 -2.63 -2.49 5.24
CA HIS A 2 -1.99 -1.31 4.64
C HIS A 2 -2.97 -0.36 3.91
N ASN A 3 -4.08 -0.85 3.39
CA ASN A 3 -5.14 -0.05 2.74
C ASN A 3 -6.35 0.24 3.64
N TYR A 4 -6.26 -0.03 4.95
CA TYR A 4 -7.40 0.12 5.86
C TYR A 4 -7.96 1.55 5.91
N GLY A 5 -7.09 2.56 5.85
CA GLY A 5 -7.49 3.96 5.80
C GLY A 5 -8.35 4.32 4.59
N HIS A 6 -8.21 3.59 3.48
CA HIS A 6 -9.06 3.74 2.31
C HIS A 6 -10.52 3.35 2.61
N LEU A 7 -10.70 2.22 3.32
CA LEU A 7 -12.03 1.79 3.78
C LEU A 7 -12.63 2.78 4.78
N LEU A 8 -11.81 3.26 5.73
CA LEU A 8 -12.25 4.25 6.71
C LEU A 8 -12.73 5.55 6.04
N LEU A 9 -11.96 6.08 5.09
CA LEU A 9 -12.37 7.27 4.34
C LEU A 9 -13.68 7.04 3.57
N GLY A 10 -13.83 5.90 2.90
CA GLY A 10 -15.03 5.56 2.14
C GLY A 10 -16.27 5.40 3.03
N CYS A 11 -16.11 4.79 4.21
CA CYS A 11 -17.23 4.53 5.12
C CYS A 11 -17.60 5.72 5.99
N LEU A 12 -16.60 6.44 6.52
CA LEU A 12 -16.82 7.51 7.51
C LEU A 12 -16.95 8.89 6.87
N PHE A 13 -16.28 9.10 5.74
CA PHE A 13 -16.21 10.40 5.06
C PHE A 13 -16.51 10.29 3.55
N PRO A 14 -17.68 9.74 3.14
CA PRO A 14 -18.00 9.47 1.73
C PRO A 14 -17.85 10.68 0.79
N PRO A 15 -18.25 11.93 1.17
CA PRO A 15 -18.07 13.08 0.29
C PRO A 15 -16.58 13.39 0.02
N HIS A 16 -15.73 13.28 1.03
CA HIS A 16 -14.28 13.52 0.91
C HIS A 16 -13.62 12.42 0.08
N PHE A 17 -14.02 11.17 0.30
CA PHE A 17 -13.57 10.04 -0.48
C PHE A 17 -13.91 10.21 -1.97
N SER A 18 -15.16 10.59 -2.28
CA SER A 18 -15.59 10.85 -3.66
C SER A 18 -14.82 12.01 -4.31
N LEU A 19 -14.47 13.04 -3.54
CA LEU A 19 -13.65 14.15 -4.00
C LEU A 19 -12.25 13.67 -4.39
N ILE A 20 -11.60 12.85 -3.55
CA ILE A 20 -10.28 12.28 -3.82
C ILE A 20 -10.32 11.41 -5.07
N CYS A 21 -11.31 10.52 -5.19
CA CYS A 21 -11.45 9.65 -6.37
C CYS A 21 -11.58 10.48 -7.65
N ARG A 22 -12.44 11.50 -7.65
CA ARG A 22 -12.61 12.40 -8.80
C ARG A 22 -11.33 13.16 -9.17
N HIS A 23 -10.59 13.65 -8.18
CA HIS A 23 -9.30 14.29 -8.42
C HIS A 23 -8.26 13.31 -8.97
N GLN A 24 -8.27 12.06 -8.50
CA GLN A 24 -7.39 11.00 -9.01
C GLN A 24 -7.68 10.66 -10.47
N GLU A 25 -8.96 10.58 -10.84
CA GLU A 25 -9.38 10.35 -12.23
C GLU A 25 -8.90 11.45 -13.17
N LEU A 26 -8.96 12.71 -12.72
CA LEU A 26 -8.51 13.88 -13.48
C LEU A 26 -6.98 14.00 -13.53
N ASN A 27 -6.29 13.44 -12.54
CA ASN A 27 -4.84 13.57 -12.36
C ASN A 27 -4.19 12.21 -12.07
N PRO A 28 -4.23 11.24 -13.00
CA PRO A 28 -3.81 9.85 -12.74
C PRO A 28 -2.32 9.69 -12.44
N ARG A 29 -1.50 10.71 -12.75
CA ARG A 29 -0.06 10.70 -12.47
C ARG A 29 0.31 11.23 -11.09
N LEU A 30 -0.61 11.90 -10.39
CA LEU A 30 -0.33 12.42 -9.06
C LEU A 30 -0.46 11.30 -8.03
N PRO A 31 0.50 11.17 -7.10
CA PRO A 31 0.40 10.20 -6.01
C PRO A 31 -0.82 10.50 -5.13
N ARG A 32 -1.61 9.48 -4.80
CA ARG A 32 -2.85 9.63 -4.03
C ARG A 32 -2.61 10.22 -2.65
N HIS A 33 -1.56 9.78 -1.94
CA HIS A 33 -1.21 10.32 -0.62
C HIS A 33 -0.91 11.83 -0.66
N TRP A 34 -0.33 12.33 -1.75
CA TRP A 34 -0.11 13.78 -1.95
C TRP A 34 -1.45 14.53 -2.08
N MET A 35 -2.39 14.01 -2.87
CA MET A 35 -3.72 14.62 -3.02
C MET A 35 -4.51 14.59 -1.72
N GLU A 36 -4.47 13.49 -0.99
CA GLU A 36 -5.08 13.39 0.34
C GLU A 36 -4.53 14.46 1.27
N GLN A 37 -3.21 14.64 1.31
CA GLN A 37 -2.57 15.67 2.11
C GLN A 37 -3.02 17.08 1.71
N GLN A 38 -3.18 17.37 0.40
CA GLN A 38 -3.62 18.68 -0.07
C GLN A 38 -5.11 18.93 0.18
N LEU A 39 -5.96 17.93 0.03
CA LEU A 39 -7.42 18.07 0.12
C LEU A 39 -7.95 17.91 1.55
N LEU A 40 -7.35 17.03 2.34
CA LEU A 40 -7.81 16.67 3.68
C LEU A 40 -6.88 17.15 4.80
N GLY A 41 -5.64 17.51 4.49
CA GLY A 41 -4.59 17.78 5.48
C GLY A 41 -4.04 16.52 6.16
N VAL A 42 -4.56 15.33 5.84
CA VAL A 42 -4.13 14.04 6.39
C VAL A 42 -4.15 12.99 5.29
N THR A 43 -3.29 11.97 5.41
CA THR A 43 -3.29 10.83 4.51
C THR A 43 -4.05 9.64 5.11
N ARG A 44 -4.51 8.72 4.26
CA ARG A 44 -5.15 7.47 4.70
C ARG A 44 -4.23 6.61 5.59
N GLU A 45 -2.91 6.65 5.35
CA GLU A 45 -1.93 5.98 6.20
C GLU A 45 -1.90 6.56 7.60
N GLN A 46 -1.95 7.88 7.74
CA GLN A 46 -2.01 8.54 9.05
C GLN A 46 -3.29 8.17 9.79
N ILE A 47 -4.44 8.15 9.10
CA ILE A 47 -5.73 7.73 9.68
C ILE A 47 -5.65 6.27 10.14
N SER A 48 -5.10 5.38 9.31
CA SER A 48 -4.89 3.98 9.67
C SER A 48 -4.01 3.84 10.92
N CYS A 49 -2.89 4.56 10.96
CA CYS A 49 -1.95 4.52 12.07
C CYS A 49 -2.56 5.01 13.39
N TRP A 50 -3.42 6.02 13.35
CA TRP A 50 -4.15 6.46 14.55
C TRP A 50 -5.07 5.36 15.09
N MET A 51 -5.83 4.69 14.22
CA MET A 51 -6.70 3.57 14.60
C MET A 51 -5.89 2.39 15.13
N PHE A 52 -4.81 2.01 14.46
CA PHE A 52 -4.00 0.86 14.84
C PHE A 52 -3.30 1.06 16.18
N ARG A 53 -2.89 2.29 16.52
CA ARG A 53 -2.41 2.63 17.86
C ARG A 53 -3.49 2.46 18.92
N GLN A 54 -4.74 2.87 18.63
CA GLN A 54 -5.87 2.65 19.51
C GLN A 54 -6.17 1.17 19.74
N TRP A 55 -5.94 0.34 18.72
CA TRP A 55 -6.10 -1.11 18.83
C TRP A 55 -4.87 -1.82 19.37
N SER A 56 -3.87 -1.08 19.80
CA SER A 56 -2.61 -1.62 20.35
C SER A 56 -1.90 -2.60 19.40
N LEU A 57 -1.94 -2.33 18.08
CA LEU A 57 -1.14 -3.09 17.14
C LEU A 57 0.36 -2.84 17.41
N PRO A 58 1.23 -3.83 17.11
CA PRO A 58 2.67 -3.68 17.27
C PRO A 58 3.22 -2.47 16.52
N ASP A 59 4.16 -1.74 17.15
CA ASP A 59 4.74 -0.52 16.58
C ASP A 59 5.42 -0.75 15.24
N GLU A 60 5.99 -1.94 15.00
CA GLU A 60 6.58 -2.32 13.74
C GLU A 60 5.57 -2.35 12.59
N VAL A 61 4.34 -2.82 12.84
CA VAL A 61 3.25 -2.83 11.86
C VAL A 61 2.79 -1.41 11.56
N VAL A 62 2.59 -0.60 12.60
CA VAL A 62 2.19 0.81 12.46
C VAL A 62 3.25 1.60 11.70
N SER A 63 4.53 1.41 12.04
CA SER A 63 5.66 2.06 11.39
C SER A 63 5.78 1.66 9.90
N ALA A 64 5.59 0.38 9.58
CA ALA A 64 5.62 -0.10 8.20
C ALA A 64 4.53 0.55 7.34
N ILE A 65 3.31 0.66 7.86
CA ILE A 65 2.19 1.29 7.15
C ILE A 65 2.42 2.79 7.00
N GLN A 66 2.96 3.44 8.01
CA GLN A 66 3.27 4.86 7.96
C GLN A 66 4.33 5.20 6.90
N SER A 67 5.30 4.31 6.69
CA SER A 67 6.43 4.47 5.76
C SER A 67 6.30 3.70 4.45
N GLN A 68 5.10 3.18 4.12
CA GLN A 68 4.89 2.34 2.93
C GLN A 68 5.14 3.05 1.58
N HIS A 69 5.27 4.37 1.56
CA HIS A 69 5.59 5.15 0.36
C HIS A 69 7.04 5.64 0.31
N GLY A 70 7.86 5.24 1.27
CA GLY A 70 9.27 5.64 1.38
C GLY A 70 9.57 6.41 2.67
N GLY A 71 10.81 6.91 2.77
CA GLY A 71 11.23 7.72 3.93
C GLY A 71 11.54 6.89 5.17
N TRP A 72 12.06 5.68 5.00
CA TRP A 72 12.31 4.73 6.10
C TRP A 72 13.38 5.19 7.10
N GLY A 73 14.36 6.00 6.67
CA GLY A 73 15.48 6.44 7.51
C GLY A 73 16.20 5.25 8.16
N GLU A 74 16.81 5.49 9.32
CA GLU A 74 17.46 4.48 10.17
C GLU A 74 16.48 3.84 11.17
N SER A 75 15.22 3.68 10.79
CA SER A 75 14.21 3.08 11.67
C SER A 75 14.51 1.60 11.93
N ARG A 76 14.37 1.19 13.20
CA ARG A 76 14.44 -0.23 13.60
C ARG A 76 13.48 -1.12 12.78
N HIS A 77 12.38 -0.57 12.31
CA HIS A 77 11.33 -1.28 11.59
C HIS A 77 11.33 -0.97 10.07
N ALA A 78 12.43 -0.43 9.54
CA ALA A 78 12.55 -0.05 8.13
C ALA A 78 12.30 -1.24 7.19
N CYS A 79 12.78 -2.42 7.53
CA CYS A 79 12.70 -3.63 6.71
C CYS A 79 11.25 -3.97 6.30
N LEU A 80 10.30 -3.94 7.24
CA LEU A 80 8.89 -4.24 6.93
C LEU A 80 8.25 -3.17 6.05
N GLY A 81 8.60 -1.90 6.26
CA GLY A 81 8.16 -0.79 5.39
C GLY A 81 8.73 -0.90 3.98
N GLN A 82 10.01 -1.26 3.86
CA GLN A 82 10.68 -1.49 2.58
C GLN A 82 10.06 -2.66 1.82
N LEU A 83 9.76 -3.75 2.51
CA LEU A 83 9.09 -4.92 1.94
C LEU A 83 7.69 -4.56 1.42
N LEU A 84 6.91 -3.84 2.22
CA LEU A 84 5.57 -3.38 1.83
C LEU A 84 5.63 -2.45 0.61
N TYR A 85 6.60 -1.54 0.58
CA TYR A 85 6.87 -0.67 -0.56
C TYR A 85 7.20 -1.46 -1.82
N LEU A 86 8.12 -2.43 -1.72
CA LEU A 86 8.53 -3.30 -2.83
C LEU A 86 7.33 -4.09 -3.38
N CYS A 87 6.63 -4.82 -2.51
CA CYS A 87 5.46 -5.64 -2.90
C CYS A 87 4.38 -4.80 -3.59
N SER A 88 4.08 -3.61 -3.08
CA SER A 88 3.07 -2.74 -3.65
C SER A 88 3.42 -2.28 -5.07
N ARG A 89 4.69 -2.01 -5.35
CA ARG A 89 5.16 -1.61 -6.68
C ARG A 89 5.22 -2.77 -7.66
N LEU A 90 5.65 -3.94 -7.20
CA LEU A 90 5.67 -5.15 -8.01
C LEU A 90 4.25 -5.55 -8.45
N LEU A 91 3.29 -5.49 -7.54
CA LEU A 91 1.88 -5.72 -7.87
C LEU A 91 1.37 -4.67 -8.86
N ARG A 92 1.77 -3.42 -8.71
CA ARG A 92 1.38 -2.34 -9.63
C ARG A 92 1.92 -2.56 -11.05
N GLN A 93 3.14 -3.07 -11.21
CA GLN A 93 3.70 -3.44 -12.51
C GLN A 93 2.85 -4.51 -13.22
N ARG A 94 2.10 -5.30 -12.47
CA ARG A 94 1.16 -6.31 -12.96
C ARG A 94 -0.29 -5.80 -13.04
N GLY A 95 -0.52 -4.50 -12.89
CA GLY A 95 -1.85 -3.89 -12.98
C GLY A 95 -2.69 -3.94 -11.70
N VAL A 96 -2.12 -4.43 -10.58
CA VAL A 96 -2.82 -4.51 -9.29
C VAL A 96 -2.44 -3.32 -8.40
N GLY A 97 -3.43 -2.63 -7.85
CA GLY A 97 -3.25 -1.49 -6.93
C GLY A 97 -3.36 -0.14 -7.63
N ASP A 98 -3.20 0.94 -6.86
CA ASP A 98 -3.45 2.33 -7.24
C ASP A 98 -2.21 3.24 -7.18
N LEU A 99 -1.02 2.69 -6.92
CA LEU A 99 0.23 3.44 -6.86
C LEU A 99 0.73 3.83 -8.27
N PRO A 100 1.52 4.90 -8.40
CA PRO A 100 2.23 5.18 -9.64
C PRO A 100 3.17 4.02 -9.99
N CYS A 101 3.35 3.76 -11.28
CA CYS A 101 4.26 2.73 -11.78
C CYS A 101 5.69 3.32 -11.85
N ASP A 102 6.32 3.46 -10.69
CA ASP A 102 7.69 3.98 -10.59
C ASP A 102 8.72 2.85 -10.72
N LEU A 103 9.93 3.22 -11.12
CA LEU A 103 11.06 2.30 -11.12
C LEU A 103 11.40 1.90 -9.68
N ILE A 104 11.67 0.62 -9.49
CA ILE A 104 12.14 0.09 -8.21
C ILE A 104 13.65 0.22 -8.18
N ASP A 105 14.19 0.82 -7.11
CA ASP A 105 15.63 0.91 -6.90
C ASP A 105 16.21 -0.50 -6.65
N PRO A 106 17.17 -0.98 -7.48
CA PRO A 106 17.78 -2.27 -7.28
C PRO A 106 18.46 -2.45 -5.90
N GLN A 107 18.90 -1.35 -5.28
CA GLN A 107 19.48 -1.39 -3.93
C GLN A 107 18.48 -1.88 -2.88
N LEU A 108 17.19 -1.77 -3.14
CA LEU A 108 16.14 -2.25 -2.24
C LEU A 108 16.17 -3.79 -2.12
N TYR A 109 16.40 -4.50 -3.21
CA TYR A 109 16.55 -5.97 -3.20
C TYR A 109 17.76 -6.39 -2.39
N VAL A 110 18.87 -5.67 -2.54
CA VAL A 110 20.11 -5.92 -1.77
C VAL A 110 19.87 -5.67 -0.28
N ALA A 111 19.22 -4.55 0.08
CA ALA A 111 18.92 -4.20 1.46
C ALA A 111 17.99 -5.23 2.14
N LEU A 112 17.05 -5.78 1.39
CA LEU A 112 16.13 -6.83 1.86
C LEU A 112 16.72 -8.25 1.79
N GLN A 113 17.90 -8.42 1.19
CA GLN A 113 18.55 -9.72 0.95
C GLN A 113 17.66 -10.70 0.16
N ILE A 114 16.97 -10.19 -0.88
CA ILE A 114 16.07 -10.95 -1.73
C ILE A 114 16.60 -10.98 -3.16
N ASP A 115 16.41 -12.09 -3.86
CA ASP A 115 16.73 -12.23 -5.27
C ASP A 115 15.60 -11.71 -6.15
N GLU A 116 15.91 -10.76 -7.04
CA GLU A 116 14.92 -10.15 -7.93
C GLU A 116 14.28 -11.17 -8.90
N ALA A 117 15.06 -12.14 -9.38
CA ALA A 117 14.56 -13.15 -10.31
C ALA A 117 13.61 -14.13 -9.61
N GLU A 118 13.92 -14.51 -8.38
CA GLU A 118 13.03 -15.36 -7.58
C GLU A 118 11.72 -14.63 -7.25
N VAL A 119 11.79 -13.36 -6.89
CA VAL A 119 10.60 -12.53 -6.61
C VAL A 119 9.71 -12.42 -7.84
N ALA A 120 10.30 -12.19 -9.03
CA ALA A 120 9.54 -12.10 -10.28
C ALA A 120 8.81 -13.41 -10.58
N LEU A 121 9.48 -14.56 -10.42
CA LEU A 121 8.90 -15.88 -10.61
C LEU A 121 7.72 -16.12 -9.66
N ARG A 122 7.91 -15.85 -8.36
CA ARG A 122 6.84 -16.00 -7.36
C ARG A 122 5.64 -15.08 -7.61
N LEU A 123 5.92 -13.87 -8.09
CA LEU A 123 4.85 -12.94 -8.44
C LEU A 123 4.02 -13.44 -9.62
N ASP A 124 4.66 -13.99 -10.64
CA ASP A 124 3.97 -14.56 -11.80
C ASP A 124 3.11 -15.77 -11.37
N GLU A 125 3.64 -16.67 -10.55
CA GLU A 125 2.87 -17.79 -9.97
C GLU A 125 1.63 -17.29 -9.18
N LEU A 126 1.77 -16.21 -8.40
CA LEU A 126 0.66 -15.63 -7.64
C LEU A 126 -0.42 -15.05 -8.56
N ILE A 127 -0.02 -14.36 -9.63
CA ILE A 127 -0.97 -13.76 -10.58
C ILE A 127 -1.71 -14.86 -11.37
N GLU A 128 -1.02 -15.90 -11.81
CA GLU A 128 -1.65 -17.04 -12.49
C GLU A 128 -2.68 -17.75 -11.60
N ASN A 129 -2.44 -17.80 -10.29
CA ASN A 129 -3.36 -18.38 -9.32
C ASN A 129 -4.39 -17.37 -8.74
N SER A 130 -4.47 -16.15 -9.27
CA SER A 130 -5.34 -15.09 -8.75
C SER A 130 -6.83 -15.46 -8.78
N GLU A 131 -7.29 -16.21 -9.79
CA GLU A 131 -8.68 -16.68 -9.86
C GLU A 131 -9.07 -17.58 -8.67
N THR A 132 -8.12 -18.40 -8.21
CA THR A 132 -8.32 -19.24 -7.02
C THR A 132 -8.43 -18.40 -5.75
N LEU A 133 -7.63 -17.33 -5.64
CA LEU A 133 -7.69 -16.37 -4.52
C LEU A 133 -9.01 -15.59 -4.52
N ASP A 134 -9.51 -15.20 -5.68
CA ASP A 134 -10.80 -14.52 -5.82
C ASP A 134 -11.97 -15.43 -5.42
N GLN A 135 -11.93 -16.71 -5.79
CA GLN A 135 -12.92 -17.71 -5.37
C GLN A 135 -12.91 -17.91 -3.84
N LEU A 136 -11.73 -17.97 -3.23
CA LEU A 136 -11.56 -18.04 -1.78
C LEU A 136 -12.11 -16.79 -1.08
N ALA A 137 -11.80 -15.61 -1.59
CA ALA A 137 -12.31 -14.35 -1.06
C ALA A 137 -13.83 -14.28 -1.11
N GLN A 138 -14.45 -14.70 -2.22
CA GLN A 138 -15.89 -14.78 -2.36
C GLN A 138 -16.55 -15.79 -1.40
N SER A 139 -15.86 -16.89 -1.10
CA SER A 139 -16.36 -17.90 -0.15
C SER A 139 -16.33 -17.41 1.31
N LEU A 140 -15.39 -16.52 1.64
CA LEU A 140 -15.25 -15.94 2.99
C LEU A 140 -16.17 -14.72 3.22
N GLY A 141 -16.68 -14.12 2.15
CA GLY A 141 -17.56 -12.95 2.20
C GLY A 141 -19.06 -13.29 2.29
N ARG A 142 -19.40 -14.57 2.43
CA ARG A 142 -20.76 -15.05 2.71
C ARG A 142 -20.89 -15.44 4.18
#